data_2ad916664feb0c91849d583f09c9c989
#
_entry.id   2ad916664feb0c91849d583f09c9c989
#
_cell.length_a   1.000
_cell.length_b   1.000
_cell.length_c   1.000
_cell.angle_alpha   90.00
_cell.angle_beta   90.00
_cell.angle_gamma   90.00
#
_symmetry.space_group_name_H-M   'P 1'
#
loop_
_entity.id
_entity.type
_entity.pdbx_description
1 polymer ?
#
loop_
_entity_poly.entity_id
_entity_poly.type
_entity_poly.pdbx_seq_one_letter_code
_entity_poly.pdbx_strand_id
1 'polypeptide(L)'
;MIFLVLFQVHFHSEHLSSTIIEFCIILLGDLQPGITIPNSLSILCRITGFSALTNSLRKYVSCSCCHCLFLLSDPNCPTTCPNNDIHYPNMCGNNLFKVIANHRRPIKEFTYQPLPASIKRLFLRPGFEE
;
A
#
# COMPACT_ATOMS: atom_id res chain seq x y z
N MET A 1 2.86 -5.89 18.88
CA MET A 1 4.21 -5.52 18.43
C MET A 1 4.54 -6.00 17.01
N ILE A 2 4.23 -7.24 16.65
CA ILE A 2 4.45 -7.80 15.29
C ILE A 2 3.74 -6.99 14.19
N PHE A 3 2.55 -6.46 14.44
CA PHE A 3 1.77 -5.66 13.49
C PHE A 3 2.45 -4.34 13.08
N LEU A 4 3.14 -3.68 13.98
CA LEU A 4 3.85 -2.42 13.71
C LEU A 4 5.06 -2.65 12.81
N VAL A 5 5.76 -3.75 13.01
CA VAL A 5 6.91 -4.15 12.19
C VAL A 5 6.46 -4.51 10.76
N LEU A 6 5.37 -5.26 10.61
CA LEU A 6 4.82 -5.61 9.30
C LEU A 6 4.30 -4.39 8.53
N PHE A 7 3.74 -3.41 9.23
CA PHE A 7 3.28 -2.16 8.63
C PHE A 7 4.46 -1.31 8.13
N GLN A 8 5.53 -1.21 8.90
CA GLN A 8 6.75 -0.52 8.48
C GLN A 8 7.44 -1.22 7.31
N VAL A 9 7.51 -2.55 7.32
CA VAL A 9 8.11 -3.36 6.26
C VAL A 9 7.37 -3.19 4.92
N HIS A 10 6.04 -3.02 4.95
CA HIS A 10 5.27 -2.83 3.72
C HIS A 10 5.49 -1.48 3.04
N PHE A 11 5.88 -0.46 3.79
CA PHE A 11 6.16 0.89 3.25
C PHE A 11 7.62 1.09 2.82
N HIS A 12 8.51 0.15 3.16
CA HIS A 12 9.89 0.17 2.69
C HIS A 12 10.07 -0.64 1.40
N SER A 13 11.15 -0.37 0.69
CA SER A 13 11.47 -1.10 -0.55
C SER A 13 11.53 -2.62 -0.30
N GLU A 14 11.16 -3.43 -1.29
CA GLU A 14 11.16 -4.90 -1.20
C GLU A 14 12.51 -5.46 -0.71
N HIS A 15 13.60 -4.78 -1.04
CA HIS A 15 14.95 -5.17 -0.62
C HIS A 15 15.15 -5.04 0.90
N LEU A 16 14.67 -3.96 1.50
CA LEU A 16 14.76 -3.75 2.95
C LEU A 16 13.88 -4.74 3.71
N SER A 17 12.73 -5.09 3.14
CA SER A 17 11.81 -6.07 3.70
C SER A 17 12.42 -7.47 3.77
N SER A 18 13.14 -7.89 2.73
CA SER A 18 13.84 -9.18 2.71
C SER A 18 14.93 -9.24 3.78
N THR A 19 15.73 -8.18 3.91
CA THR A 19 16.80 -8.10 4.93
C THR A 19 16.25 -8.15 6.36
N ILE A 20 15.13 -7.48 6.64
CA ILE A 20 14.48 -7.52 7.95
C ILE A 20 13.95 -8.93 8.26
N ILE A 21 13.37 -9.62 7.27
CA ILE A 21 12.89 -10.99 7.45
C ILE A 21 14.06 -11.93 7.75
N GLU A 22 15.16 -11.85 7.01
CA GLU A 22 16.37 -12.64 7.26
C GLU A 22 16.92 -12.38 8.66
N PHE A 23 16.99 -11.13 9.09
CA PHE A 23 17.42 -10.75 10.44
C PHE A 23 16.49 -11.34 11.53
N CYS A 24 15.17 -11.30 11.31
CA CYS A 24 14.21 -11.90 12.23
C CYS A 24 14.34 -13.44 12.28
N ILE A 25 14.62 -14.10 11.16
CA ILE A 25 14.84 -15.55 11.10
C ILE A 25 16.05 -15.93 11.95
N ILE A 26 17.15 -15.22 11.82
CA ILE A 26 18.37 -15.47 12.58
C ILE A 26 18.11 -15.27 14.07
N LEU A 27 17.57 -14.11 14.48
CA LEU A 27 17.32 -13.81 15.88
C LEU A 27 16.34 -14.75 16.58
N LEU A 28 15.25 -15.11 15.91
CA LEU A 28 14.21 -15.96 16.51
C LEU A 28 14.58 -17.45 16.42
N GLY A 29 15.34 -17.84 15.40
CA GLY A 29 15.88 -19.21 15.28
C GLY A 29 16.81 -19.55 16.43
N ASP A 30 17.62 -18.57 16.89
CA ASP A 30 18.52 -18.75 18.04
C ASP A 30 17.77 -18.74 19.38
N LEU A 31 16.68 -17.97 19.48
CA LEU A 31 15.93 -17.80 20.74
C LEU A 31 14.91 -18.92 20.99
N GLN A 32 14.32 -19.49 19.95
CA GLN A 32 13.30 -20.54 20.06
C GLN A 32 13.47 -21.59 18.97
N PRO A 33 14.24 -22.65 19.20
CA PRO A 33 14.36 -23.76 18.26
C PRO A 33 12.99 -24.45 18.09
N GLY A 34 12.46 -24.39 16.87
CA GLY A 34 11.14 -24.98 16.52
C GLY A 34 10.15 -24.02 15.90
N ILE A 35 10.42 -22.71 15.91
CA ILE A 35 9.61 -21.74 15.15
C ILE A 35 10.13 -21.68 13.70
N THR A 36 9.31 -22.12 12.78
CA THR A 36 9.53 -21.95 11.34
C THR A 36 9.00 -20.60 10.88
N ILE A 37 9.89 -19.64 10.66
CA ILE A 37 9.52 -18.35 10.09
C ILE A 37 9.54 -18.49 8.57
N PRO A 38 8.48 -18.05 7.86
CA PRO A 38 8.48 -18.07 6.41
C PRO A 38 9.59 -17.18 5.86
N ASN A 39 10.38 -17.69 4.96
CA ASN A 39 11.47 -16.98 4.27
C ASN A 39 10.98 -16.03 3.17
N SER A 40 9.67 -15.85 3.01
CA SER A 40 9.06 -14.97 2.01
C SER A 40 8.02 -14.06 2.65
N LEU A 41 8.11 -12.77 2.35
CA LEU A 41 7.14 -11.75 2.76
C LEU A 41 5.72 -12.11 2.29
N SER A 42 5.57 -12.67 1.10
CA SER A 42 4.29 -13.10 0.55
C SER A 42 3.62 -14.19 1.40
N ILE A 43 4.39 -15.17 1.84
CA ILE A 43 3.90 -16.27 2.72
C ILE A 43 3.55 -15.69 4.10
N LEU A 44 4.40 -14.82 4.64
CA LEU A 44 4.15 -14.16 5.93
C LEU A 44 2.86 -13.33 5.89
N CYS A 45 2.66 -12.52 4.85
CA CYS A 45 1.43 -11.72 4.67
C CYS A 45 0.19 -12.61 4.55
N ARG A 46 0.30 -13.79 3.93
CA ARG A 46 -0.80 -14.75 3.82
C ARG A 46 -1.15 -15.39 5.17
N ILE A 47 -0.16 -15.84 5.93
CA ILE A 47 -0.36 -16.47 7.25
C ILE A 47 -0.93 -15.46 8.26
N THR A 48 -0.44 -14.23 8.26
CA THR A 48 -0.91 -13.18 9.16
C THR A 48 -2.25 -12.56 8.74
N GLY A 49 -2.80 -12.94 7.58
CA GLY A 49 -4.00 -12.32 7.00
C GLY A 49 -3.77 -10.89 6.48
N PHE A 50 -2.52 -10.42 6.42
CA PHE A 50 -2.18 -9.07 5.96
C PHE A 50 -2.57 -8.84 4.50
N SER A 51 -2.45 -9.86 3.64
CA SER A 51 -2.92 -9.79 2.25
C SER A 51 -4.43 -9.49 2.17
N ALA A 52 -5.23 -10.00 3.10
CA ALA A 52 -6.65 -9.67 3.18
C ALA A 52 -6.88 -8.20 3.56
N LEU A 53 -5.99 -7.59 4.35
CA LEU A 53 -6.06 -6.17 4.71
C LEU A 53 -5.74 -5.27 3.50
N THR A 54 -4.84 -5.69 2.63
CA THR A 54 -4.42 -4.91 1.46
C THR A 54 -5.34 -5.05 0.26
N ASN A 55 -6.13 -6.13 0.17
CA ASN A 55 -7.04 -6.39 -0.96
C ASN A 55 -8.13 -5.32 -1.18
N SER A 56 -8.43 -4.51 -0.18
CA SER A 56 -9.40 -3.41 -0.28
C SER A 56 -8.77 -2.05 -0.52
N LEU A 57 -7.45 -1.98 -0.64
CA LEU A 57 -6.76 -0.73 -0.92
C LEU A 57 -7.08 -0.23 -2.32
N ARG A 58 -7.45 1.03 -2.42
CA ARG A 58 -7.63 1.72 -3.69
C ARG A 58 -6.45 2.64 -3.93
N LYS A 59 -5.88 2.55 -5.10
CA LYS A 59 -4.75 3.37 -5.52
C LYS A 59 -5.24 4.50 -6.41
N TYR A 60 -4.83 5.71 -6.08
CA TYR A 60 -5.15 6.92 -6.82
C TYR A 60 -3.88 7.59 -7.31
N VAL A 61 -3.97 8.25 -8.43
CA VAL A 61 -2.98 9.22 -8.88
C VAL A 61 -3.39 10.58 -8.37
N SER A 62 -2.50 11.26 -7.67
CA SER A 62 -2.71 12.63 -7.20
C SER A 62 -1.98 13.62 -8.09
N CYS A 63 -2.69 14.67 -8.51
CA CYS A 63 -2.05 15.80 -9.17
C CYS A 63 -1.11 16.52 -8.20
N SER A 64 0.11 16.80 -8.62
CA SER A 64 1.08 17.52 -7.77
C SER A 64 0.77 19.01 -7.64
N CYS A 65 -0.05 19.56 -8.53
CA CYS A 65 -0.43 20.97 -8.55
C CYS A 65 -1.75 21.23 -7.77
N CYS A 66 -2.87 20.65 -8.22
CA CYS A 66 -4.19 20.90 -7.64
C CYS A 66 -4.68 19.83 -6.67
N HIS A 67 -3.89 18.76 -6.44
CA HIS A 67 -4.17 17.65 -5.55
C HIS A 67 -5.41 16.81 -5.88
N CYS A 68 -6.04 17.02 -7.03
CA CYS A 68 -7.14 16.16 -7.49
C CYS A 68 -6.69 14.70 -7.60
N LEU A 69 -7.61 13.80 -7.25
CA LEU A 69 -7.37 12.37 -7.21
C LEU A 69 -8.11 11.67 -8.34
N PHE A 70 -7.40 10.79 -9.04
CA PHE A 70 -7.95 9.96 -10.11
C PHE A 70 -7.67 8.50 -9.78
N LEU A 71 -8.69 7.65 -9.89
CA LEU A 71 -8.55 6.22 -9.58
C LEU A 71 -7.61 5.56 -10.58
N LEU A 72 -6.55 4.92 -10.08
CA LEU A 72 -5.51 4.32 -10.93
C LEU A 72 -6.03 3.11 -11.73
N SER A 73 -7.00 2.37 -11.18
CA SER A 73 -7.64 1.21 -11.84
C SER A 73 -8.73 1.59 -12.85
N ASP A 74 -9.05 2.88 -12.99
CA ASP A 74 -10.00 3.33 -14.00
C ASP A 74 -9.33 3.30 -15.38
N PRO A 75 -9.89 2.58 -16.38
CA PRO A 75 -9.38 2.58 -17.74
C PRO A 75 -9.36 3.98 -18.36
N ASN A 76 -10.24 4.89 -17.91
CA ASN A 76 -10.31 6.28 -18.35
C ASN A 76 -9.45 7.23 -17.52
N CYS A 77 -8.55 6.72 -16.67
CA CYS A 77 -7.67 7.56 -15.88
C CYS A 77 -6.84 8.49 -16.78
N PRO A 78 -7.00 9.83 -16.65
CA PRO A 78 -6.37 10.80 -17.54
C PRO A 78 -4.84 10.78 -17.41
N THR A 79 -4.14 11.14 -18.48
CA THR A 79 -2.66 11.30 -18.47
C THR A 79 -2.25 12.65 -17.91
N THR A 80 -3.07 13.66 -18.17
CA THR A 80 -2.92 15.05 -17.71
C THR A 80 -4.12 15.42 -16.84
N CYS A 81 -3.91 16.27 -15.86
CA CYS A 81 -4.97 16.68 -14.95
C CYS A 81 -6.00 17.56 -15.68
N PRO A 82 -7.26 17.11 -15.81
CA PRO A 82 -8.33 17.88 -16.46
C PRO A 82 -8.99 18.87 -15.52
N ASN A 83 -8.52 19.02 -14.27
CA ASN A 83 -9.18 19.86 -13.28
C ASN A 83 -9.26 21.32 -13.72
N ASN A 84 -10.47 21.87 -13.70
CA ASN A 84 -10.79 23.25 -14.03
C ASN A 84 -11.52 23.86 -12.81
N ASP A 85 -10.82 24.04 -11.72
CA ASP A 85 -11.36 24.60 -10.49
C ASP A 85 -11.40 26.15 -10.55
N ILE A 86 -12.27 26.76 -9.74
CA ILE A 86 -12.42 28.20 -9.60
C ILE A 86 -11.08 28.90 -9.26
N HIS A 87 -10.22 28.20 -8.52
CA HIS A 87 -8.87 28.67 -8.19
C HIS A 87 -7.84 28.50 -9.33
N TYR A 88 -8.19 27.74 -10.36
CA TYR A 88 -7.37 27.49 -11.54
C TYR A 88 -8.24 27.71 -12.79
N PRO A 89 -8.44 28.97 -13.23
CA PRO A 89 -9.34 29.32 -14.35
C PRO A 89 -8.91 28.70 -15.69
N ASN A 90 -7.67 28.24 -15.77
CA ASN A 90 -7.16 27.40 -16.88
C ASN A 90 -7.09 25.95 -16.41
N MET A 91 -7.40 25.00 -17.31
CA MET A 91 -7.18 23.57 -17.01
C MET A 91 -5.79 23.39 -16.39
N CYS A 92 -5.74 22.67 -15.28
CA CYS A 92 -4.48 22.43 -14.55
C CYS A 92 -3.38 21.88 -15.46
N GLY A 93 -3.74 20.98 -16.41
CA GLY A 93 -2.86 20.47 -17.46
C GLY A 93 -1.61 19.74 -16.99
N ASN A 94 -1.44 19.58 -15.68
CA ASN A 94 -0.22 18.98 -15.13
C ASN A 94 -0.15 17.46 -15.42
N ASN A 95 1.02 16.96 -15.78
CA ASN A 95 1.21 15.55 -16.03
C ASN A 95 1.01 14.73 -14.75
N LEU A 96 0.23 13.66 -14.85
CA LEU A 96 -0.05 12.74 -13.74
C LEU A 96 0.88 11.54 -13.73
N PHE A 97 1.53 11.25 -14.85
CA PHE A 97 2.41 10.09 -15.02
C PHE A 97 3.76 10.49 -15.58
N LYS A 98 4.76 9.68 -15.27
CA LYS A 98 6.09 9.69 -15.88
C LYS A 98 6.40 8.33 -16.48
N VAL A 99 7.23 8.28 -17.50
CA VAL A 99 7.72 7.04 -18.10
C VAL A 99 9.11 6.74 -17.52
N ILE A 100 9.26 5.57 -16.92
CA ILE A 100 10.52 5.05 -16.39
C ILE A 100 10.69 3.64 -16.93
N ALA A 101 11.81 3.38 -17.60
CA ALA A 101 12.11 2.07 -18.19
C ALA A 101 10.95 1.49 -19.02
N ASN A 102 10.36 2.31 -19.90
CA ASN A 102 9.18 1.98 -20.72
C ASN A 102 7.88 1.64 -19.96
N HIS A 103 7.85 1.87 -18.64
CA HIS A 103 6.65 1.71 -17.84
C HIS A 103 6.08 3.05 -17.42
N ARG A 104 4.77 3.19 -17.59
CA ARG A 104 4.03 4.36 -17.12
C ARG A 104 3.82 4.24 -15.60
N ARG A 105 4.39 5.18 -14.84
CA ARG A 105 4.25 5.24 -13.39
C ARG A 105 3.62 6.56 -12.95
N PRO A 106 2.74 6.56 -11.94
CA PRO A 106 2.22 7.78 -11.35
C PRO A 106 3.37 8.66 -10.82
N ILE A 107 3.28 9.97 -10.99
CA ILE A 107 4.23 10.92 -10.39
C ILE A 107 4.01 10.95 -8.87
N LYS A 108 2.74 10.97 -8.44
CA LYS A 108 2.35 10.94 -7.03
C LYS A 108 1.21 9.94 -6.86
N GLU A 109 1.49 8.86 -6.14
CA GLU A 109 0.50 7.82 -5.80
C GLU A 109 -0.07 8.07 -4.41
N PHE A 110 -1.37 7.92 -4.27
CA PHE A 110 -2.09 7.97 -3.01
C PHE A 110 -2.86 6.67 -2.82
N THR A 111 -2.60 5.96 -1.73
CA THR A 111 -3.28 4.73 -1.39
C THR A 111 -4.33 5.00 -0.33
N TYR A 112 -5.57 4.61 -0.60
CA TYR A 112 -6.71 4.79 0.28
C TYR A 112 -7.33 3.47 0.68
N GLN A 113 -7.58 3.29 1.98
CA GLN A 113 -8.33 2.16 2.50
C GLN A 113 -9.75 2.61 2.87
N PRO A 114 -10.80 2.06 2.23
CA PRO A 114 -12.18 2.42 2.55
C PRO A 114 -12.51 2.08 4.02
N LEU A 115 -12.96 3.08 4.77
CA LEU A 115 -13.32 2.93 6.18
C LEU A 115 -14.33 1.82 6.46
N PRO A 116 -15.42 1.64 5.67
CA PRO A 116 -16.38 0.56 5.89
C PRO A 116 -15.73 -0.83 5.83
N ALA A 117 -14.78 -1.05 4.91
CA ALA A 117 -14.06 -2.32 4.80
C ALA A 117 -13.17 -2.58 6.02
N SER A 118 -12.55 -1.53 6.55
CA SER A 118 -11.70 -1.61 7.75
C SER A 118 -12.52 -1.89 9.00
N ILE A 119 -13.64 -1.20 9.17
CA ILE A 119 -14.57 -1.39 10.28
C ILE A 119 -15.16 -2.81 10.25
N LYS A 120 -15.67 -3.26 9.10
CA LYS A 120 -16.19 -4.62 8.95
C LYS A 120 -15.18 -5.68 9.39
N ARG A 121 -13.90 -5.51 9.04
CA ARG A 121 -12.85 -6.44 9.46
C ARG A 121 -12.54 -6.38 10.94
N LEU A 122 -12.64 -5.20 11.53
CA LEU A 122 -12.46 -5.02 12.97
C LEU A 122 -13.50 -5.83 13.75
N PHE A 123 -14.78 -5.72 13.36
CA PHE A 123 -15.88 -6.48 13.98
C PHE A 123 -15.81 -8.00 13.74
N LEU A 124 -15.14 -8.44 12.68
CA LEU A 124 -14.95 -9.87 12.38
C LEU A 124 -13.77 -10.51 13.15
N ARG A 125 -13.05 -9.74 13.96
CA ARG A 125 -11.97 -10.31 14.78
C ARG A 125 -12.55 -11.09 15.97
N PRO A 126 -12.07 -12.32 16.21
CA PRO A 126 -12.43 -13.06 17.42
C PRO A 126 -12.08 -12.24 18.67
N GLY A 127 -12.96 -12.18 19.63
CA GLY A 127 -12.77 -11.47 20.89
C GLY A 127 -12.95 -9.95 20.81
N PHE A 128 -13.54 -9.43 19.72
CA PHE A 128 -13.82 -7.98 19.61
C PHE A 128 -15.06 -7.56 20.42
N GLU A 129 -16.02 -8.49 20.66
CA GLU A 129 -17.28 -8.25 21.37
C GLU A 129 -17.22 -8.72 22.84
N GLU A 130 -16.09 -9.22 23.31
CA GLU A 130 -15.84 -9.57 24.70
C GLU A 130 -15.19 -8.38 25.45
#